data_096b27e5acf932d224b4594c30765436
#
_entry.id   096b27e5acf932d224b4594c30765436
#
_cell.length_a   1.000
_cell.length_b   1.000
_cell.length_c   1.000
_cell.angle_alpha   90.00
_cell.angle_beta   90.00
_cell.angle_gamma   90.00
#
_symmetry.space_group_name_H-M   'P 1'
#
loop_
_entity.id
_entity.type
_entity.pdbx_description
1 polymer ?
#
loop_
_entity_poly.entity_id
_entity_poly.type
_entity_poly.pdbx_seq_one_letter_code
_entity_poly.pdbx_strand_id
1 'polypeptide(L)'
;MYLTPGITAQEYADRRAKLAQSLPDNGVAVLAAAELKYRSGAVFYPYRQESNFLYLTGFNEPDSMAVIRRTGDKLGDYVFHLFVRPKDPKAEQWSGPWSGLQAAQDVFNADETGDINKIESLLPPLLRSASKIYTDVELSRAGQPTKFANMVRSVNRSLSSAPLQPIMNNLRVIKSKAEIANMRLAGQISGRCITAAMRRPWDTEKDLQAFLDYTFTANGCEGPAYVPVVAGGSRANMIHYVHNNAALDPAQLVLVDAGGEYGTYIADITRTWPVSGKFSAAQRDLYEAVLRVQRTGVALCRESAGMTLDGIHRVTENTLRDQLRDLGFDMGRAGALDELFPHHVGHYIGLDVHDCPGYGRHVALKAGHCVTIEPGVYVPDDERFPAHFRGMGIRIEDSVCVDDDSPLVLTTEAVKEVVDIEALRG
;
A
#
# COMPACT_ATOMS: atom_id res chain seq x y z
N MET A 1 -22.01 11.75 -7.80
CA MET A 1 -21.02 11.23 -8.75
C MET A 1 -19.83 10.67 -7.96
N TYR A 2 -19.29 9.53 -8.34
CA TYR A 2 -18.10 8.95 -7.73
C TYR A 2 -16.89 9.25 -8.63
N LEU A 3 -15.85 9.88 -8.08
CA LEU A 3 -14.58 10.11 -8.77
C LEU A 3 -13.67 8.88 -8.69
N THR A 4 -13.79 8.14 -7.59
CA THR A 4 -13.20 6.82 -7.34
C THR A 4 -14.35 5.91 -6.90
N PRO A 5 -14.32 4.59 -7.14
CA PRO A 5 -15.39 3.71 -6.68
C PRO A 5 -15.77 3.96 -5.21
N GLY A 6 -17.05 4.25 -4.97
CA GLY A 6 -17.59 4.50 -3.63
C GLY A 6 -17.22 5.85 -2.97
N ILE A 7 -16.26 6.60 -3.49
CA ILE A 7 -15.81 7.87 -2.92
C ILE A 7 -16.47 9.04 -3.69
N THR A 8 -17.22 9.87 -2.99
CA THR A 8 -17.98 10.96 -3.59
C THR A 8 -17.14 12.23 -3.79
N ALA A 9 -17.59 13.14 -4.67
CA ALA A 9 -17.00 14.47 -4.80
C ALA A 9 -17.04 15.25 -3.47
N GLN A 10 -18.08 15.05 -2.64
CA GLN A 10 -18.19 15.66 -1.32
C GLN A 10 -17.08 15.16 -0.39
N GLU A 11 -16.77 13.87 -0.39
CA GLU A 11 -15.68 13.33 0.44
C GLU A 11 -14.34 13.95 0.08
N TYR A 12 -14.06 14.17 -1.20
CA TYR A 12 -12.86 14.90 -1.63
C TYR A 12 -12.85 16.36 -1.14
N ALA A 13 -13.99 17.04 -1.17
CA ALA A 13 -14.12 18.39 -0.63
C ALA A 13 -13.88 18.41 0.90
N ASP A 14 -14.41 17.43 1.63
CA ASP A 14 -14.22 17.30 3.07
C ASP A 14 -12.74 17.02 3.44
N ARG A 15 -12.02 16.22 2.62
CA ARG A 15 -10.58 15.98 2.76
C ARG A 15 -9.77 17.26 2.58
N ARG A 16 -10.10 18.08 1.56
CA ARG A 16 -9.48 19.39 1.35
C ARG A 16 -9.77 20.37 2.48
N ALA A 17 -10.99 20.36 3.00
CA ALA A 17 -11.39 21.20 4.13
C ALA A 17 -10.58 20.85 5.39
N LYS A 18 -10.42 19.55 5.70
CA LYS A 18 -9.58 19.09 6.82
C LYS A 18 -8.11 19.45 6.63
N LEU A 19 -7.59 19.32 5.41
CA LEU A 19 -6.24 19.77 5.09
C LEU A 19 -6.09 21.27 5.37
N ALA A 20 -6.99 22.09 4.82
CA ALA A 20 -6.95 23.54 5.00
C ALA A 20 -6.94 23.95 6.46
N GLN A 21 -7.75 23.31 7.31
CA GLN A 21 -7.75 23.56 8.76
C GLN A 21 -6.43 23.20 9.45
N SER A 22 -5.66 22.28 8.88
CA SER A 22 -4.34 21.89 9.42
C SER A 22 -3.22 22.87 9.01
N LEU A 23 -3.50 23.79 8.09
CA LEU A 23 -2.58 24.84 7.68
C LEU A 23 -2.72 26.09 8.58
N PRO A 24 -1.67 26.91 8.75
CA PRO A 24 -1.80 28.22 9.36
C PRO A 24 -2.65 29.15 8.50
N ASP A 25 -3.08 30.28 9.06
CA ASP A 25 -3.82 31.30 8.33
C ASP A 25 -3.08 31.73 7.08
N ASN A 26 -3.78 31.77 5.94
CA ASN A 26 -3.24 32.01 4.63
C ASN A 26 -2.08 31.05 4.23
N GLY A 27 -2.02 29.87 4.88
CA GLY A 27 -1.11 28.79 4.50
C GLY A 27 -1.56 28.12 3.20
N VAL A 28 -0.61 27.56 2.46
CA VAL A 28 -0.83 26.94 1.16
C VAL A 28 -0.22 25.54 1.11
N ALA A 29 -0.98 24.56 0.65
CA ALA A 29 -0.48 23.25 0.27
C ALA A 29 -0.33 23.17 -1.26
N VAL A 30 0.80 22.65 -1.74
CA VAL A 30 1.10 22.46 -3.16
C VAL A 30 1.42 20.99 -3.40
N LEU A 31 0.68 20.36 -4.33
CA LEU A 31 0.87 18.97 -4.71
C LEU A 31 0.99 18.86 -6.24
N ALA A 32 1.88 18.00 -6.70
CA ALA A 32 2.00 17.68 -8.11
C ALA A 32 1.46 16.28 -8.39
N ALA A 33 0.81 16.11 -9.54
CA ALA A 33 0.45 14.81 -10.06
C ALA A 33 1.72 13.99 -10.38
N ALA A 34 1.58 12.67 -10.40
CA ALA A 34 2.62 11.81 -10.91
C ALA A 34 2.91 12.10 -12.39
N GLU A 35 4.16 11.96 -12.78
CA GLU A 35 4.57 12.03 -14.18
C GLU A 35 4.44 10.65 -14.85
N LEU A 36 4.22 10.62 -16.16
CA LEU A 36 4.34 9.39 -16.93
C LEU A 36 5.76 8.82 -16.81
N LYS A 37 5.85 7.55 -16.48
CA LYS A 37 7.13 6.83 -16.41
C LYS A 37 7.30 5.98 -17.67
N TYR A 38 8.47 6.08 -18.28
CA TYR A 38 8.76 5.38 -19.52
C TYR A 38 9.59 4.12 -19.27
N ARG A 39 9.16 3.03 -19.92
CA ARG A 39 9.89 1.76 -19.95
C ARG A 39 11.06 1.83 -20.92
N SER A 40 10.81 2.38 -22.11
CA SER A 40 11.81 2.58 -23.16
C SER A 40 11.30 3.55 -24.22
N GLY A 41 12.12 4.50 -24.67
CA GLY A 41 11.74 5.46 -25.71
C GLY A 41 10.39 6.12 -25.45
N ALA A 42 9.42 5.90 -26.34
CA ALA A 42 8.05 6.41 -26.23
C ALA A 42 7.07 5.45 -25.51
N VAL A 43 7.55 4.28 -25.04
CA VAL A 43 6.70 3.27 -24.39
C VAL A 43 6.65 3.56 -22.89
N PHE A 44 5.48 3.89 -22.37
CA PHE A 44 5.26 4.19 -20.95
C PHE A 44 4.73 2.96 -20.19
N TYR A 45 4.93 2.98 -18.85
CA TYR A 45 4.27 2.07 -17.94
C TYR A 45 2.81 2.48 -17.74
N PRO A 46 1.92 1.57 -17.27
CA PRO A 46 0.60 1.96 -16.79
C PRO A 46 0.70 3.14 -15.81
N TYR A 47 -0.17 4.14 -16.01
CA TYR A 47 -0.16 5.33 -15.19
C TYR A 47 -0.76 5.04 -13.82
N ARG A 48 -0.09 5.49 -12.78
CA ARG A 48 -0.59 5.47 -11.40
C ARG A 48 -0.35 6.83 -10.78
N GLN A 49 -1.43 7.46 -10.29
CA GLN A 49 -1.38 8.80 -9.70
C GLN A 49 -0.59 8.82 -8.38
N GLU A 50 -0.01 9.97 -8.04
CA GLU A 50 0.58 10.23 -6.73
C GLU A 50 -0.52 10.18 -5.66
N SER A 51 -0.29 9.45 -4.58
CA SER A 51 -1.33 9.09 -3.61
C SER A 51 -1.91 10.27 -2.85
N ASN A 52 -1.09 11.25 -2.42
CA ASN A 52 -1.60 12.44 -1.74
C ASN A 52 -2.37 13.36 -2.67
N PHE A 53 -1.89 13.50 -3.92
CA PHE A 53 -2.60 14.26 -4.95
C PHE A 53 -3.98 13.63 -5.22
N LEU A 54 -4.03 12.32 -5.45
CA LEU A 54 -5.28 11.60 -5.68
C LEU A 54 -6.23 11.70 -4.47
N TYR A 55 -5.71 11.53 -3.26
CA TYR A 55 -6.49 11.59 -2.01
C TYR A 55 -7.26 12.91 -1.85
N LEU A 56 -6.66 14.02 -2.29
CA LEU A 56 -7.25 15.36 -2.14
C LEU A 56 -8.09 15.80 -3.35
N THR A 57 -7.79 15.29 -4.54
CA THR A 57 -8.39 15.80 -5.78
C THR A 57 -9.34 14.84 -6.47
N GLY A 58 -9.11 13.53 -6.34
CA GLY A 58 -9.76 12.51 -7.15
C GLY A 58 -9.36 12.55 -8.64
N PHE A 59 -8.41 13.42 -9.02
CA PHE A 59 -7.98 13.64 -10.40
C PHE A 59 -6.88 12.65 -10.78
N ASN A 60 -7.15 11.79 -11.77
CA ASN A 60 -6.26 10.69 -12.14
C ASN A 60 -5.63 10.88 -13.53
N GLU A 61 -5.09 12.07 -13.79
CA GLU A 61 -4.33 12.36 -15.01
C GLU A 61 -2.95 12.94 -14.67
N PRO A 62 -1.92 12.69 -15.50
CA PRO A 62 -0.59 13.27 -15.33
C PRO A 62 -0.58 14.77 -15.67
N ASP A 63 0.59 15.38 -15.49
CA ASP A 63 0.83 16.80 -15.84
C ASP A 63 -0.20 17.74 -15.21
N SER A 64 -0.36 17.64 -13.90
CA SER A 64 -1.34 18.44 -13.15
C SER A 64 -0.75 18.92 -11.82
N MET A 65 -1.31 19.97 -11.25
CA MET A 65 -0.91 20.53 -9.97
C MET A 65 -2.14 21.01 -9.21
N ALA A 66 -2.18 20.72 -7.91
CA ALA A 66 -3.18 21.20 -6.98
C ALA A 66 -2.56 22.23 -6.03
N VAL A 67 -3.27 23.33 -5.79
CA VAL A 67 -2.93 24.33 -4.77
C VAL A 67 -4.15 24.54 -3.89
N ILE A 68 -4.02 24.27 -2.59
CA ILE A 68 -5.10 24.46 -1.62
C ILE A 68 -4.66 25.52 -0.63
N ARG A 69 -5.39 26.64 -0.58
CA ARG A 69 -5.10 27.78 0.29
C ARG A 69 -6.18 27.89 1.36
N ARG A 70 -5.77 27.99 2.62
CA ARG A 70 -6.67 28.39 3.70
C ARG A 70 -7.02 29.88 3.59
N THR A 71 -8.30 30.23 3.70
CA THR A 71 -8.79 31.61 3.56
C THR A 71 -9.51 32.13 4.80
N GLY A 72 -9.77 31.26 5.79
CA GLY A 72 -10.44 31.62 7.04
C GLY A 72 -10.46 30.50 8.06
N ASP A 73 -11.22 30.68 9.14
CA ASP A 73 -11.19 29.77 10.29
C ASP A 73 -12.26 28.68 10.28
N LYS A 74 -13.27 28.81 9.41
CA LYS A 74 -14.35 27.82 9.35
C LYS A 74 -13.94 26.62 8.51
N LEU A 75 -14.54 25.48 8.82
CA LEU A 75 -14.44 24.29 7.97
C LEU A 75 -15.00 24.64 6.58
N GLY A 76 -14.15 24.51 5.56
CA GLY A 76 -14.54 24.90 4.20
C GLY A 76 -14.02 26.28 3.74
N ASP A 77 -13.39 27.06 4.64
CA ASP A 77 -12.76 28.32 4.25
C ASP A 77 -11.40 28.04 3.55
N TYR A 78 -11.47 27.59 2.31
CA TYR A 78 -10.31 27.38 1.45
C TYR A 78 -10.64 27.70 -0.01
N VAL A 79 -9.60 27.91 -0.80
CA VAL A 79 -9.69 27.96 -2.26
C VAL A 79 -8.85 26.85 -2.84
N PHE A 80 -9.45 26.05 -3.71
CA PHE A 80 -8.81 24.94 -4.42
C PHE A 80 -8.55 25.32 -5.88
N HIS A 81 -7.27 25.46 -6.24
CA HIS A 81 -6.82 25.62 -7.61
C HIS A 81 -6.39 24.28 -8.17
N LEU A 82 -6.86 23.94 -9.37
CA LEU A 82 -6.44 22.75 -10.09
C LEU A 82 -5.93 23.13 -11.49
N PHE A 83 -4.62 23.00 -11.69
CA PHE A 83 -3.96 23.24 -12.97
C PHE A 83 -3.86 21.93 -13.72
N VAL A 84 -4.42 21.88 -14.93
CA VAL A 84 -4.53 20.67 -15.74
C VAL A 84 -4.18 20.96 -17.20
N ARG A 85 -4.02 19.93 -18.00
CA ARG A 85 -3.85 20.05 -19.44
C ARG A 85 -5.14 20.59 -20.06
N PRO A 86 -5.11 21.65 -20.90
CA PRO A 86 -6.26 22.08 -21.67
C PRO A 86 -6.62 21.02 -22.71
N LYS A 87 -7.87 20.98 -23.16
CA LYS A 87 -8.31 20.15 -24.29
C LYS A 87 -7.45 20.41 -25.52
N ASP A 88 -6.92 19.35 -26.12
CA ASP A 88 -6.16 19.38 -27.37
C ASP A 88 -6.52 18.16 -28.22
N PRO A 89 -7.41 18.31 -29.23
CA PRO A 89 -7.87 17.19 -30.05
C PRO A 89 -6.74 16.44 -30.77
N LYS A 90 -5.63 17.11 -31.12
CA LYS A 90 -4.48 16.48 -31.78
C LYS A 90 -3.69 15.61 -30.81
N ALA A 91 -3.46 16.11 -29.60
CA ALA A 91 -2.79 15.34 -28.56
C ALA A 91 -3.67 14.20 -28.05
N GLU A 92 -4.98 14.43 -27.87
CA GLU A 92 -5.96 13.44 -27.44
C GLU A 92 -6.14 12.29 -28.46
N GLN A 93 -5.86 12.54 -29.73
CA GLN A 93 -5.83 11.47 -30.76
C GLN A 93 -4.75 10.43 -30.45
N TRP A 94 -3.67 10.81 -29.78
CA TRP A 94 -2.55 9.91 -29.42
C TRP A 94 -2.64 9.33 -28.01
N SER A 95 -3.13 10.14 -27.07
CA SER A 95 -3.06 9.82 -25.64
C SER A 95 -4.42 9.48 -25.00
N GLY A 96 -5.50 9.48 -25.79
CA GLY A 96 -6.85 9.38 -25.27
C GLY A 96 -7.39 10.73 -24.74
N PRO A 97 -8.67 10.78 -24.32
CA PRO A 97 -9.33 12.02 -23.92
C PRO A 97 -8.75 12.57 -22.61
N TRP A 98 -8.59 13.89 -22.54
CA TRP A 98 -8.24 14.63 -21.33
C TRP A 98 -9.48 15.28 -20.71
N SER A 99 -9.50 15.45 -19.39
CA SER A 99 -10.61 16.14 -18.71
C SER A 99 -10.71 17.61 -19.10
N GLY A 100 -9.59 18.34 -19.15
CA GLY A 100 -9.52 19.76 -19.46
C GLY A 100 -10.00 20.65 -18.31
N LEU A 101 -9.92 21.98 -18.52
CA LEU A 101 -10.19 22.96 -17.47
C LEU A 101 -11.65 22.96 -16.99
N GLN A 102 -12.60 22.77 -17.92
CA GLN A 102 -14.02 22.79 -17.57
C GLN A 102 -14.39 21.62 -16.65
N ALA A 103 -13.91 20.41 -16.95
CA ALA A 103 -14.16 19.26 -16.08
C ALA A 103 -13.46 19.40 -14.73
N ALA A 104 -12.28 20.05 -14.68
CA ALA A 104 -11.61 20.33 -13.40
C ALA A 104 -12.51 21.16 -12.46
N GLN A 105 -13.30 22.07 -13.02
CA GLN A 105 -14.29 22.87 -12.28
C GLN A 105 -15.56 22.08 -11.98
N ASP A 106 -16.20 21.50 -12.99
CA ASP A 106 -17.56 20.96 -12.88
C ASP A 106 -17.60 19.58 -12.20
N VAL A 107 -16.53 18.77 -12.35
CA VAL A 107 -16.47 17.39 -11.87
C VAL A 107 -15.61 17.28 -10.60
N PHE A 108 -14.47 17.98 -10.57
CA PHE A 108 -13.50 17.86 -9.47
C PHE A 108 -13.65 18.99 -8.45
N ASN A 109 -14.65 19.89 -8.62
CA ASN A 109 -14.97 21.00 -7.73
C ASN A 109 -13.76 21.91 -7.45
N ALA A 110 -12.98 22.22 -8.48
CA ALA A 110 -11.97 23.26 -8.37
C ALA A 110 -12.65 24.64 -8.37
N ASP A 111 -12.31 25.48 -7.40
CA ASP A 111 -12.80 26.87 -7.36
C ASP A 111 -12.18 27.68 -8.49
N GLU A 112 -10.90 27.38 -8.80
CA GLU A 112 -10.12 28.03 -9.83
C GLU A 112 -9.39 26.98 -10.68
N THR A 113 -9.38 27.15 -11.99
CA THR A 113 -8.67 26.25 -12.92
C THR A 113 -7.66 27.00 -13.76
N GLY A 114 -6.63 26.31 -14.22
CA GLY A 114 -5.59 26.91 -15.04
C GLY A 114 -4.89 25.92 -15.97
N ASP A 115 -4.36 26.45 -17.06
CA ASP A 115 -3.53 25.70 -18.00
C ASP A 115 -2.18 25.37 -17.37
N ILE A 116 -1.90 24.09 -17.16
CA ILE A 116 -0.63 23.61 -16.56
C ILE A 116 0.61 24.05 -17.37
N ASN A 117 0.45 24.27 -18.69
CA ASN A 117 1.55 24.75 -19.53
C ASN A 117 1.96 26.21 -19.21
N LYS A 118 1.09 26.94 -18.49
CA LYS A 118 1.33 28.31 -18.04
C LYS A 118 1.67 28.41 -16.55
N ILE A 119 1.94 27.28 -15.90
CA ILE A 119 2.12 27.21 -14.44
C ILE A 119 3.25 28.11 -13.95
N GLU A 120 4.31 28.34 -14.75
CA GLU A 120 5.43 29.24 -14.42
C GLU A 120 4.98 30.70 -14.21
N SER A 121 3.91 31.12 -14.83
CA SER A 121 3.34 32.45 -14.63
C SER A 121 2.20 32.46 -13.60
N LEU A 122 1.45 31.35 -13.47
CA LEU A 122 0.24 31.27 -12.62
C LEU A 122 0.57 30.94 -11.16
N LEU A 123 1.53 30.07 -10.90
CA LEU A 123 1.87 29.62 -9.54
C LEU A 123 2.56 30.69 -8.68
N PRO A 124 3.56 31.48 -9.18
CA PRO A 124 4.29 32.41 -8.34
C PRO A 124 3.44 33.48 -7.63
N PRO A 125 2.41 34.10 -8.24
CA PRO A 125 1.53 35.02 -7.52
C PRO A 125 0.81 34.37 -6.34
N LEU A 126 0.35 33.12 -6.49
CA LEU A 126 -0.32 32.38 -5.44
C LEU A 126 0.61 32.11 -4.25
N LEU A 127 1.86 31.72 -4.53
CA LEU A 127 2.83 31.38 -3.48
C LEU A 127 3.38 32.63 -2.76
N ARG A 128 3.58 33.76 -3.46
CA ARG A 128 4.09 34.99 -2.85
C ARG A 128 3.16 35.58 -1.79
N SER A 129 1.87 35.36 -1.91
CA SER A 129 0.88 35.85 -0.95
C SER A 129 0.66 34.91 0.24
N ALA A 130 1.28 33.70 0.23
CA ALA A 130 1.13 32.72 1.29
C ALA A 130 1.95 33.08 2.54
N SER A 131 1.40 32.81 3.72
CA SER A 131 2.14 32.92 5.00
C SER A 131 3.18 31.79 5.16
N LYS A 132 2.86 30.60 4.67
CA LYS A 132 3.71 29.40 4.67
C LYS A 132 3.31 28.44 3.57
N ILE A 133 4.29 27.77 2.97
CA ILE A 133 4.09 26.76 1.92
C ILE A 133 4.36 25.39 2.50
N TYR A 134 3.44 24.45 2.26
CA TYR A 134 3.57 23.02 2.57
C TYR A 134 3.63 22.23 1.26
N THR A 135 4.67 21.45 1.08
CA THR A 135 4.84 20.66 -0.15
C THR A 135 5.86 19.54 0.05
N ASP A 136 5.67 18.43 -0.68
CA ASP A 136 6.63 17.35 -0.83
C ASP A 136 7.11 17.23 -2.31
N VAL A 137 6.78 18.21 -3.15
CA VAL A 137 7.17 18.23 -4.58
C VAL A 137 8.70 18.19 -4.75
N GLU A 138 9.46 18.66 -3.75
CA GLU A 138 10.93 18.61 -3.75
C GLU A 138 11.50 17.22 -3.46
N LEU A 139 10.69 16.35 -2.84
CA LEU A 139 11.07 15.02 -2.38
C LEU A 139 10.59 13.95 -3.37
N SER A 140 11.11 13.93 -4.60
CA SER A 140 10.88 12.76 -5.44
C SER A 140 11.51 11.53 -4.77
N ARG A 141 10.77 10.44 -4.62
CA ARG A 141 11.24 9.17 -4.04
C ARG A 141 12.47 8.60 -4.77
N ALA A 142 12.82 9.12 -5.94
CA ALA A 142 13.96 8.72 -6.75
C ALA A 142 15.16 9.69 -6.68
N GLY A 143 15.10 10.71 -5.80
CA GLY A 143 16.20 11.69 -5.67
C GLY A 143 16.38 12.62 -6.87
N GLN A 144 15.49 12.57 -7.87
CA GLN A 144 15.53 13.47 -9.03
C GLN A 144 14.53 14.62 -8.86
N PRO A 145 14.92 15.87 -9.08
CA PRO A 145 13.99 16.99 -9.02
C PRO A 145 12.94 16.85 -10.12
N THR A 146 11.66 16.90 -9.73
CA THR A 146 10.57 16.94 -10.69
C THR A 146 10.57 18.25 -11.47
N LYS A 147 9.92 18.29 -12.64
CA LYS A 147 9.69 19.50 -13.43
C LYS A 147 9.20 20.68 -12.55
N PHE A 148 8.36 20.38 -11.57
CA PHE A 148 7.77 21.37 -10.67
C PHE A 148 8.62 21.69 -9.44
N ALA A 149 9.54 20.82 -9.02
CA ALA A 149 10.42 21.07 -7.88
C ALA A 149 11.29 22.32 -8.08
N ASN A 150 11.87 22.47 -9.25
CA ASN A 150 12.69 23.65 -9.58
C ASN A 150 11.86 24.94 -9.55
N MET A 151 10.61 24.88 -9.96
CA MET A 151 9.70 26.03 -9.96
C MET A 151 9.34 26.43 -8.54
N VAL A 152 8.91 25.48 -7.69
CA VAL A 152 8.62 25.74 -6.27
C VAL A 152 9.86 26.31 -5.57
N ARG A 153 11.05 25.76 -5.82
CA ARG A 153 12.33 26.26 -5.30
C ARG A 153 12.65 27.69 -5.77
N SER A 154 12.36 28.03 -7.03
CA SER A 154 12.63 29.36 -7.56
C SER A 154 11.80 30.46 -6.89
N VAL A 155 10.56 30.13 -6.54
CA VAL A 155 9.64 31.04 -5.83
C VAL A 155 9.95 31.07 -4.33
N ASN A 156 10.46 29.97 -3.79
CA ASN A 156 10.62 29.72 -2.36
C ASN A 156 11.94 30.25 -1.77
N ARG A 157 12.81 30.90 -2.53
CA ARG A 157 14.08 31.49 -2.00
C ARG A 157 13.87 32.48 -0.86
N SER A 158 12.65 33.01 -0.69
CA SER A 158 12.30 34.01 0.35
C SER A 158 11.22 33.51 1.32
N LEU A 159 10.59 32.33 1.09
CA LEU A 159 9.51 31.79 1.91
C LEU A 159 9.96 30.44 2.53
N SER A 160 9.64 30.21 3.80
CA SER A 160 9.90 28.91 4.42
C SER A 160 8.92 27.85 3.91
N SER A 161 9.40 26.78 3.29
CA SER A 161 8.60 25.58 3.03
C SER A 161 8.68 24.60 4.19
N ALA A 162 7.63 23.81 4.36
CA ALA A 162 7.56 22.71 5.30
C ALA A 162 7.07 21.44 4.58
N PRO A 163 7.46 20.25 5.08
CA PRO A 163 6.97 19.01 4.50
C PRO A 163 5.44 18.90 4.71
N LEU A 164 4.73 18.50 3.67
CA LEU A 164 3.29 18.26 3.69
C LEU A 164 2.96 16.86 4.24
N GLN A 165 3.86 15.90 4.06
CA GLN A 165 3.69 14.48 4.41
C GLN A 165 3.16 14.24 5.85
N PRO A 166 3.65 14.92 6.91
CA PRO A 166 3.11 14.70 8.26
C PRO A 166 1.63 15.05 8.39
N ILE A 167 1.17 16.10 7.69
CA ILE A 167 -0.25 16.49 7.68
C ILE A 167 -1.05 15.44 6.90
N MET A 168 -0.56 15.02 5.73
CA MET A 168 -1.20 14.00 4.91
C MET A 168 -1.32 12.66 5.64
N ASN A 169 -0.28 12.25 6.38
CA ASN A 169 -0.32 11.05 7.20
C ASN A 169 -1.48 11.07 8.21
N ASN A 170 -1.65 12.18 8.93
CA ASN A 170 -2.74 12.33 9.90
C ASN A 170 -4.14 12.28 9.24
N LEU A 171 -4.26 12.75 8.01
CA LEU A 171 -5.52 12.69 7.26
C LEU A 171 -5.82 11.30 6.71
N ARG A 172 -4.77 10.58 6.25
CA ARG A 172 -4.88 9.31 5.55
C ARG A 172 -4.89 8.08 6.45
N VAL A 173 -4.32 8.18 7.66
CA VAL A 173 -4.12 7.02 8.52
C VAL A 173 -5.44 6.41 9.00
N ILE A 174 -6.46 7.24 9.28
CA ILE A 174 -7.81 6.79 9.59
C ILE A 174 -8.64 6.77 8.30
N LYS A 175 -9.00 5.58 7.87
CA LYS A 175 -9.74 5.36 6.63
C LYS A 175 -11.22 5.64 6.80
N SER A 176 -11.82 6.27 5.81
CA SER A 176 -13.27 6.41 5.72
C SER A 176 -13.95 5.06 5.45
N LYS A 177 -15.26 5.00 5.63
CA LYS A 177 -16.03 3.80 5.31
C LYS A 177 -15.93 3.42 3.82
N ALA A 178 -15.84 4.40 2.93
CA ALA A 178 -15.69 4.17 1.49
C ALA A 178 -14.29 3.63 1.15
N GLU A 179 -13.24 4.14 1.79
CA GLU A 179 -11.88 3.62 1.66
C GLU A 179 -11.80 2.17 2.13
N ILE A 180 -12.36 1.86 3.32
CA ILE A 180 -12.40 0.50 3.86
C ILE A 180 -13.18 -0.45 2.93
N ALA A 181 -14.26 0.02 2.31
CA ALA A 181 -15.04 -0.77 1.35
C ALA A 181 -14.22 -1.13 0.11
N ASN A 182 -13.43 -0.19 -0.44
CA ASN A 182 -12.52 -0.45 -1.55
C ASN A 182 -11.40 -1.43 -1.16
N MET A 183 -10.76 -1.22 -0.01
CA MET A 183 -9.73 -2.13 0.52
C MET A 183 -10.29 -3.54 0.75
N ARG A 184 -11.52 -3.64 1.28
CA ARG A 184 -12.19 -4.93 1.46
C ARG A 184 -12.44 -5.63 0.15
N LEU A 185 -12.89 -4.90 -0.89
CA LEU A 185 -13.13 -5.48 -2.21
C LEU A 185 -11.81 -5.90 -2.87
N ALA A 186 -10.75 -5.09 -2.78
CA ALA A 186 -9.40 -5.47 -3.21
C ALA A 186 -8.96 -6.77 -2.52
N GLY A 187 -9.12 -6.85 -1.19
CA GLY A 187 -8.78 -8.03 -0.39
C GLY A 187 -9.59 -9.28 -0.75
N GLN A 188 -10.90 -9.12 -0.98
CA GLN A 188 -11.78 -10.24 -1.40
C GLN A 188 -11.41 -10.76 -2.79
N ILE A 189 -11.19 -9.88 -3.77
CA ILE A 189 -10.76 -10.26 -5.11
C ILE A 189 -9.42 -10.98 -5.03
N SER A 190 -8.43 -10.36 -4.39
CA SER A 190 -7.07 -10.90 -4.25
C SER A 190 -7.07 -12.25 -3.53
N GLY A 191 -7.83 -12.37 -2.44
CA GLY A 191 -7.94 -13.60 -1.67
C GLY A 191 -8.52 -14.76 -2.48
N ARG A 192 -9.58 -14.50 -3.27
CA ARG A 192 -10.14 -15.52 -4.18
C ARG A 192 -9.15 -15.93 -5.26
N CYS A 193 -8.39 -15.00 -5.83
CA CYS A 193 -7.37 -15.28 -6.83
C CYS A 193 -6.23 -16.15 -6.27
N ILE A 194 -5.73 -15.84 -5.06
CA ILE A 194 -4.71 -16.62 -4.38
C ILE A 194 -5.25 -18.03 -4.03
N THR A 195 -6.45 -18.13 -3.51
CA THR A 195 -7.10 -19.42 -3.24
C THR A 195 -7.30 -20.25 -4.53
N ALA A 196 -7.63 -19.59 -5.64
CA ALA A 196 -7.74 -20.26 -6.94
C ALA A 196 -6.36 -20.72 -7.46
N ALA A 197 -5.29 -19.98 -7.17
CA ALA A 197 -3.91 -20.37 -7.48
C ALA A 197 -3.49 -21.62 -6.69
N MET A 198 -3.86 -21.74 -5.41
CA MET A 198 -3.57 -22.93 -4.59
C MET A 198 -4.23 -24.21 -5.11
N ARG A 199 -5.37 -24.10 -5.83
CA ARG A 199 -6.10 -25.25 -6.42
C ARG A 199 -5.36 -25.94 -7.56
N ARG A 200 -4.32 -25.30 -8.10
CA ARG A 200 -3.63 -25.75 -9.31
C ARG A 200 -2.20 -26.19 -9.03
N PRO A 201 -1.68 -27.21 -9.74
CA PRO A 201 -0.24 -27.42 -9.80
C PRO A 201 0.41 -26.32 -10.64
N TRP A 202 1.65 -25.99 -10.30
CA TRP A 202 2.47 -25.02 -11.01
C TRP A 202 3.87 -25.55 -11.20
N ASP A 203 4.40 -25.45 -12.43
CA ASP A 203 5.73 -25.91 -12.76
C ASP A 203 6.79 -24.84 -12.50
N THR A 204 6.41 -23.55 -12.65
CA THR A 204 7.33 -22.42 -12.46
C THR A 204 6.69 -21.29 -11.65
N GLU A 205 7.54 -20.50 -10.99
CA GLU A 205 7.14 -19.25 -10.32
C GLU A 205 6.51 -18.27 -11.30
N LYS A 206 7.02 -18.25 -12.55
CA LYS A 206 6.54 -17.34 -13.58
C LYS A 206 5.11 -17.68 -14.02
N ASP A 207 4.76 -18.95 -14.14
CA ASP A 207 3.40 -19.35 -14.52
C ASP A 207 2.40 -18.98 -13.42
N LEU A 208 2.79 -19.17 -12.14
CA LEU A 208 1.99 -18.78 -11.00
C LEU A 208 1.83 -17.26 -10.93
N GLN A 209 2.89 -16.48 -11.13
CA GLN A 209 2.80 -15.02 -11.18
C GLN A 209 1.87 -14.56 -12.30
N ALA A 210 2.05 -15.08 -13.53
CA ALA A 210 1.22 -14.70 -14.67
C ALA A 210 -0.28 -15.01 -14.43
N PHE A 211 -0.58 -16.11 -13.76
CA PHE A 211 -1.95 -16.43 -13.36
C PHE A 211 -2.52 -15.40 -12.38
N LEU A 212 -1.75 -14.98 -11.38
CA LEU A 212 -2.19 -13.98 -10.39
C LEU A 212 -2.42 -12.62 -11.07
N ASP A 213 -1.47 -12.15 -11.88
CA ASP A 213 -1.57 -10.87 -12.62
C ASP A 213 -2.82 -10.85 -13.52
N TYR A 214 -3.05 -11.94 -14.26
CA TYR A 214 -4.24 -12.10 -15.09
C TYR A 214 -5.52 -12.12 -14.26
N THR A 215 -5.56 -12.91 -13.19
CA THR A 215 -6.82 -13.10 -12.43
C THR A 215 -7.18 -11.87 -11.60
N PHE A 216 -6.23 -11.11 -11.07
CA PHE A 216 -6.52 -9.84 -10.42
C PHE A 216 -7.23 -8.88 -11.38
N THR A 217 -6.67 -8.70 -12.57
CA THR A 217 -7.26 -7.82 -13.60
C THR A 217 -8.60 -8.34 -14.10
N ALA A 218 -8.70 -9.64 -14.39
CA ALA A 218 -9.93 -10.26 -14.90
C ALA A 218 -11.09 -10.24 -13.88
N ASN A 219 -10.80 -10.10 -12.58
CA ASN A 219 -11.80 -10.01 -11.53
C ASN A 219 -12.06 -8.59 -11.02
N GLY A 220 -11.54 -7.56 -11.71
CA GLY A 220 -11.92 -6.17 -11.53
C GLY A 220 -10.94 -5.29 -10.76
N CYS A 221 -9.75 -5.78 -10.42
CA CYS A 221 -8.64 -4.92 -10.00
C CYS A 221 -8.04 -4.19 -11.20
N GLU A 222 -7.42 -3.03 -10.98
CA GLU A 222 -6.64 -2.32 -12.00
C GLU A 222 -5.40 -3.12 -12.42
N GLY A 223 -4.94 -4.01 -11.54
CA GLY A 223 -3.78 -4.88 -11.72
C GLY A 223 -3.21 -5.31 -10.39
N PRO A 224 -1.99 -5.93 -10.39
CA PRO A 224 -1.24 -6.14 -9.16
C PRO A 224 -0.85 -4.80 -8.54
N ALA A 225 -1.03 -4.67 -7.22
CA ALA A 225 -0.73 -3.46 -6.46
C ALA A 225 0.79 -3.20 -6.33
N TYR A 226 1.57 -4.27 -6.40
CA TYR A 226 3.04 -4.31 -6.36
C TYR A 226 3.55 -5.51 -7.14
N VAL A 227 4.86 -5.55 -7.39
CA VAL A 227 5.47 -6.73 -8.03
C VAL A 227 5.33 -7.92 -7.08
N PRO A 228 4.61 -8.98 -7.46
CA PRO A 228 4.41 -10.13 -6.59
C PRO A 228 5.73 -10.81 -6.22
N VAL A 229 5.82 -11.31 -5.00
CA VAL A 229 6.83 -12.30 -4.60
C VAL A 229 6.23 -13.68 -4.84
N VAL A 230 6.91 -14.49 -5.65
CA VAL A 230 6.57 -15.91 -5.86
C VAL A 230 7.84 -16.72 -5.66
N ALA A 231 8.02 -17.28 -4.48
CA ALA A 231 9.29 -17.82 -4.02
C ALA A 231 9.17 -19.30 -3.62
N GLY A 232 9.68 -20.20 -4.46
CA GLY A 232 9.73 -21.65 -4.18
C GLY A 232 10.94 -22.03 -3.33
N GLY A 233 10.75 -22.92 -2.34
CA GLY A 233 11.80 -23.48 -1.51
C GLY A 233 12.60 -22.43 -0.76
N SER A 234 13.93 -22.53 -0.77
CA SER A 234 14.83 -21.62 -0.03
C SER A 234 14.83 -20.18 -0.52
N ARG A 235 14.30 -19.91 -1.72
CA ARG A 235 14.12 -18.53 -2.22
C ARG A 235 13.13 -17.74 -1.38
N ALA A 236 12.21 -18.42 -0.69
CA ALA A 236 11.31 -17.81 0.29
C ALA A 236 12.02 -17.13 1.47
N ASN A 237 13.32 -17.40 1.68
CA ASN A 237 14.14 -16.71 2.68
C ASN A 237 14.62 -15.33 2.22
N MET A 238 14.36 -14.95 0.97
CA MET A 238 14.59 -13.59 0.45
C MET A 238 13.27 -12.80 0.47
N ILE A 239 13.14 -11.87 1.41
CA ILE A 239 11.86 -11.18 1.71
C ILE A 239 11.22 -10.55 0.46
N HIS A 240 12.00 -9.85 -0.37
CA HIS A 240 11.55 -9.20 -1.61
C HIS A 240 12.10 -9.91 -2.85
N TYR A 241 11.93 -11.24 -2.93
CA TYR A 241 12.28 -12.01 -4.12
C TYR A 241 11.27 -11.75 -5.24
N VAL A 242 11.68 -11.03 -6.27
CA VAL A 242 10.81 -10.62 -7.39
C VAL A 242 11.30 -11.11 -8.76
N HIS A 243 12.27 -12.02 -8.79
CA HIS A 243 12.73 -12.60 -10.07
C HIS A 243 11.70 -13.57 -10.66
N ASN A 244 11.05 -14.37 -9.82
CA ASN A 244 9.90 -15.21 -10.15
C ASN A 244 10.11 -16.04 -11.43
N ASN A 245 11.28 -16.66 -11.59
CA ASN A 245 11.64 -17.33 -12.83
C ASN A 245 12.18 -18.77 -12.66
N ALA A 246 12.17 -19.28 -11.44
CA ALA A 246 12.65 -20.60 -11.13
C ALA A 246 11.55 -21.68 -11.23
N ALA A 247 11.97 -22.93 -11.37
CA ALA A 247 11.09 -24.08 -11.26
C ALA A 247 10.59 -24.26 -9.82
N LEU A 248 9.38 -24.77 -9.66
CA LEU A 248 8.78 -25.16 -8.40
C LEU A 248 8.94 -26.67 -8.20
N ASP A 249 9.54 -27.04 -7.05
CA ASP A 249 9.73 -28.43 -6.66
C ASP A 249 8.54 -28.92 -5.84
N PRO A 250 7.86 -30.01 -6.24
CA PRO A 250 6.73 -30.57 -5.49
C PRO A 250 7.02 -30.92 -4.03
N ALA A 251 8.28 -31.17 -3.66
CA ALA A 251 8.67 -31.45 -2.28
C ALA A 251 8.76 -30.21 -1.39
N GLN A 252 8.74 -29.01 -1.98
CA GLN A 252 8.95 -27.74 -1.31
C GLN A 252 7.66 -26.96 -1.08
N LEU A 253 7.78 -25.90 -0.28
CA LEU A 253 6.76 -24.85 -0.15
C LEU A 253 6.96 -23.80 -1.23
N VAL A 254 5.88 -23.10 -1.58
CA VAL A 254 5.92 -21.82 -2.29
C VAL A 254 5.29 -20.74 -1.41
N LEU A 255 6.02 -19.65 -1.23
CA LEU A 255 5.56 -18.42 -0.59
C LEU A 255 5.14 -17.45 -1.68
N VAL A 256 3.90 -16.96 -1.59
CA VAL A 256 3.36 -15.94 -2.48
C VAL A 256 2.93 -14.75 -1.65
N ASP A 257 3.48 -13.58 -1.98
CA ASP A 257 3.10 -12.29 -1.44
C ASP A 257 2.62 -11.44 -2.62
N ALA A 258 1.30 -11.23 -2.68
CA ALA A 258 0.64 -10.60 -3.80
C ALA A 258 -0.72 -10.01 -3.40
N GLY A 259 -1.09 -8.92 -4.05
CA GLY A 259 -2.40 -8.32 -3.92
C GLY A 259 -2.75 -7.46 -5.12
N GLY A 260 -4.04 -7.22 -5.30
CA GLY A 260 -4.57 -6.35 -6.34
C GLY A 260 -4.86 -4.94 -5.82
N GLU A 261 -4.93 -3.99 -6.76
CA GLU A 261 -5.38 -2.61 -6.54
C GLU A 261 -6.81 -2.47 -7.05
N TYR A 262 -7.72 -2.00 -6.20
CA TYR A 262 -9.11 -1.70 -6.57
C TYR A 262 -9.50 -0.28 -6.15
N GLY A 263 -9.92 0.54 -7.10
CA GLY A 263 -10.23 1.94 -6.84
C GLY A 263 -9.03 2.68 -6.23
N THR A 264 -7.82 2.31 -6.64
CA THR A 264 -6.54 2.82 -6.13
C THR A 264 -6.18 2.39 -4.70
N TYR A 265 -7.02 1.60 -4.02
CA TYR A 265 -6.75 1.01 -2.71
C TYR A 265 -6.20 -0.41 -2.83
N ILE A 266 -5.31 -0.77 -1.95
CA ILE A 266 -4.43 -1.92 -2.08
C ILE A 266 -4.83 -3.02 -1.11
N ALA A 267 -4.72 -4.29 -1.56
CA ALA A 267 -4.66 -5.46 -0.70
C ALA A 267 -3.22 -5.96 -0.62
N ASP A 268 -2.83 -6.43 0.56
CA ASP A 268 -1.54 -7.06 0.82
C ASP A 268 -1.78 -8.40 1.50
N ILE A 269 -1.31 -9.49 0.86
CA ILE A 269 -1.60 -10.87 1.28
C ILE A 269 -0.39 -11.74 1.05
N THR A 270 0.13 -12.33 2.10
CA THR A 270 1.09 -13.44 1.97
C THR A 270 0.44 -14.76 2.36
N ARG A 271 0.64 -15.76 1.52
CA ARG A 271 0.31 -17.16 1.80
C ARG A 271 1.47 -18.07 1.42
N THR A 272 1.65 -19.13 2.21
CA THR A 272 2.65 -20.17 1.94
C THR A 272 1.94 -21.52 1.90
N TRP A 273 2.19 -22.32 0.86
CA TRP A 273 1.58 -23.65 0.73
C TRP A 273 2.52 -24.64 0.07
N PRO A 274 2.30 -25.97 0.26
CA PRO A 274 3.07 -26.99 -0.43
C PRO A 274 2.82 -26.97 -1.94
N VAL A 275 3.89 -27.00 -2.74
CA VAL A 275 3.75 -27.10 -4.21
C VAL A 275 2.98 -28.36 -4.61
N SER A 276 3.13 -29.46 -3.89
CA SER A 276 2.34 -30.70 -4.06
C SER A 276 0.87 -30.60 -3.64
N GLY A 277 0.49 -29.59 -2.82
CA GLY A 277 -0.83 -29.45 -2.19
C GLY A 277 -0.99 -30.19 -0.86
N LYS A 278 0.01 -30.91 -0.37
CA LYS A 278 -0.01 -31.63 0.92
C LYS A 278 1.24 -31.26 1.74
N PHE A 279 1.01 -30.85 2.99
CA PHE A 279 2.11 -30.55 3.90
C PHE A 279 2.83 -31.82 4.37
N SER A 280 4.16 -31.84 4.34
CA SER A 280 4.94 -32.79 5.14
C SER A 280 4.79 -32.48 6.63
N ALA A 281 5.17 -33.40 7.51
CA ALA A 281 5.10 -33.16 8.96
C ALA A 281 5.86 -31.90 9.37
N ALA A 282 7.11 -31.75 8.93
CA ALA A 282 7.95 -30.57 9.23
C ALA A 282 7.36 -29.27 8.67
N GLN A 283 6.85 -29.28 7.43
CA GLN A 283 6.19 -28.11 6.83
C GLN A 283 4.96 -27.69 7.63
N ARG A 284 4.15 -28.66 8.05
CA ARG A 284 2.94 -28.44 8.85
C ARG A 284 3.29 -27.83 10.21
N ASP A 285 4.25 -28.42 10.93
CA ASP A 285 4.63 -27.98 12.27
C ASP A 285 5.10 -26.51 12.27
N LEU A 286 5.96 -26.16 11.33
CA LEU A 286 6.46 -24.78 11.20
C LEU A 286 5.36 -23.82 10.74
N TYR A 287 4.51 -24.24 9.78
CA TYR A 287 3.39 -23.44 9.27
C TYR A 287 2.38 -23.13 10.38
N GLU A 288 1.97 -24.14 11.16
CA GLU A 288 1.02 -23.97 12.26
C GLU A 288 1.58 -23.10 13.39
N ALA A 289 2.90 -23.13 13.63
CA ALA A 289 3.56 -22.23 14.56
C ALA A 289 3.38 -20.76 14.11
N VAL A 290 3.69 -20.46 12.84
CA VAL A 290 3.50 -19.11 12.27
C VAL A 290 2.03 -18.71 12.26
N LEU A 291 1.11 -19.61 11.92
CA LEU A 291 -0.33 -19.33 11.88
C LEU A 291 -0.89 -18.97 13.27
N ARG A 292 -0.45 -19.66 14.33
CA ARG A 292 -0.83 -19.31 15.71
C ARG A 292 -0.40 -17.90 16.08
N VAL A 293 0.82 -17.53 15.71
CA VAL A 293 1.36 -16.18 15.94
C VAL A 293 0.58 -15.13 15.17
N GLN A 294 0.27 -15.40 13.90
CA GLN A 294 -0.50 -14.51 13.03
C GLN A 294 -1.90 -14.24 13.61
N ARG A 295 -2.59 -15.29 14.06
CA ARG A 295 -3.90 -15.15 14.71
C ARG A 295 -3.85 -14.30 15.98
N THR A 296 -2.81 -14.48 16.79
CA THR A 296 -2.58 -13.69 17.99
C THR A 296 -2.40 -12.22 17.63
N GLY A 297 -1.59 -11.89 16.63
CA GLY A 297 -1.39 -10.52 16.15
C GLY A 297 -2.67 -9.88 15.63
N VAL A 298 -3.42 -10.61 14.78
CA VAL A 298 -4.71 -10.15 14.25
C VAL A 298 -5.71 -9.86 15.37
N ALA A 299 -5.82 -10.74 16.37
CA ALA A 299 -6.76 -10.55 17.48
C ALA A 299 -6.49 -9.28 18.30
N LEU A 300 -5.28 -8.73 18.26
CA LEU A 300 -4.89 -7.49 18.93
C LEU A 300 -5.22 -6.22 18.13
N CYS A 301 -5.60 -6.33 16.85
CA CYS A 301 -5.93 -5.21 15.98
C CYS A 301 -7.35 -4.68 16.25
N ARG A 302 -7.60 -4.23 17.49
CA ARG A 302 -8.84 -3.58 17.93
C ARG A 302 -8.51 -2.41 18.87
N GLU A 303 -9.32 -1.35 18.83
CA GLU A 303 -9.06 -0.15 19.62
C GLU A 303 -9.11 -0.45 21.14
N SER A 304 -10.07 -1.29 21.57
CA SER A 304 -10.22 -1.72 22.96
C SER A 304 -9.00 -2.48 23.53
N ALA A 305 -8.10 -3.01 22.67
CA ALA A 305 -6.86 -3.63 23.13
C ALA A 305 -5.79 -2.60 23.54
N GLY A 306 -5.92 -1.34 23.13
CA GLY A 306 -4.96 -0.27 23.45
C GLY A 306 -3.55 -0.51 22.90
N MET A 307 -3.42 -1.36 21.88
CA MET A 307 -2.13 -1.77 21.34
C MET A 307 -1.58 -0.78 20.32
N THR A 308 -0.27 -0.80 20.15
CA THR A 308 0.46 -0.14 19.08
C THR A 308 1.05 -1.19 18.13
N LEU A 309 1.45 -0.83 16.91
CA LEU A 309 2.14 -1.78 16.03
C LEU A 309 3.43 -2.33 16.67
N ASP A 310 4.22 -1.46 17.34
CA ASP A 310 5.40 -1.91 18.10
C ASP A 310 5.03 -2.83 19.27
N GLY A 311 3.87 -2.62 19.89
CA GLY A 311 3.33 -3.49 20.93
C GLY A 311 2.98 -4.88 20.38
N ILE A 312 2.27 -4.92 19.25
CA ILE A 312 1.91 -6.17 18.57
C ILE A 312 3.19 -6.89 18.09
N HIS A 313 4.18 -6.16 17.58
CA HIS A 313 5.46 -6.75 17.18
C HIS A 313 6.15 -7.47 18.35
N ARG A 314 6.26 -6.83 19.52
CA ARG A 314 6.82 -7.50 20.73
C ARG A 314 6.04 -8.73 21.16
N VAL A 315 4.73 -8.73 21.07
CA VAL A 315 3.90 -9.92 21.34
C VAL A 315 4.20 -11.02 20.32
N THR A 316 4.31 -10.65 19.04
CA THR A 316 4.68 -11.55 17.94
C THR A 316 6.03 -12.19 18.18
N GLU A 317 7.08 -11.40 18.49
CA GLU A 317 8.43 -11.92 18.79
C GLU A 317 8.43 -12.91 19.96
N ASN A 318 7.75 -12.59 21.05
CA ASN A 318 7.68 -13.46 22.22
C ASN A 318 6.94 -14.77 21.91
N THR A 319 5.78 -14.67 21.26
CA THR A 319 5.00 -15.86 20.88
C THR A 319 5.77 -16.73 19.88
N LEU A 320 6.44 -16.10 18.90
CA LEU A 320 7.24 -16.83 17.91
C LEU A 320 8.43 -17.52 18.55
N ARG A 321 9.12 -16.87 19.49
CA ARG A 321 10.23 -17.48 20.27
C ARG A 321 9.79 -18.73 21.02
N ASP A 322 8.60 -18.71 21.64
CA ASP A 322 8.06 -19.86 22.36
C ASP A 322 7.71 -20.99 21.38
N GLN A 323 7.00 -20.69 20.27
CA GLN A 323 6.67 -21.67 19.24
C GLN A 323 7.93 -22.33 18.63
N LEU A 324 8.95 -21.54 18.33
CA LEU A 324 10.20 -22.06 17.75
C LEU A 324 10.99 -22.90 18.76
N ARG A 325 10.99 -22.53 20.05
CA ARG A 325 11.60 -23.35 21.11
C ARG A 325 10.92 -24.72 21.19
N ASP A 326 9.60 -24.79 21.12
CA ASP A 326 8.83 -26.03 21.15
C ASP A 326 9.15 -26.93 19.93
N LEU A 327 9.55 -26.32 18.81
CA LEU A 327 10.00 -27.02 17.60
C LEU A 327 11.51 -27.38 17.60
N GLY A 328 12.23 -27.12 18.72
CA GLY A 328 13.62 -27.50 18.88
C GLY A 328 14.65 -26.50 18.37
N PHE A 329 14.24 -25.27 18.08
CA PHE A 329 15.18 -24.17 17.76
C PHE A 329 15.88 -23.69 19.05
N ASP A 330 17.19 -23.43 18.97
CA ASP A 330 17.93 -22.78 20.07
C ASP A 330 17.64 -21.29 20.14
N MET A 331 16.56 -20.94 20.84
CA MET A 331 16.14 -19.56 21.07
C MET A 331 16.91 -18.87 22.22
N GLY A 332 17.82 -19.56 22.87
CA GLY A 332 18.74 -18.98 23.86
C GLY A 332 19.94 -18.25 23.23
N ARG A 333 20.27 -18.55 21.99
CA ARG A 333 21.35 -17.91 21.23
C ARG A 333 20.96 -16.44 20.92
N ALA A 334 21.89 -15.51 21.21
CA ALA A 334 21.69 -14.09 20.92
C ALA A 334 21.47 -13.88 19.42
N GLY A 335 20.46 -13.09 19.07
CA GLY A 335 20.10 -12.78 17.68
C GLY A 335 19.41 -13.92 16.91
N ALA A 336 19.11 -15.07 17.56
CA ALA A 336 18.49 -16.21 16.88
C ALA A 336 17.13 -15.86 16.26
N LEU A 337 16.30 -15.08 16.97
CA LEU A 337 15.01 -14.66 16.44
C LEU A 337 15.16 -13.63 15.32
N ASP A 338 16.07 -12.65 15.47
CA ASP A 338 16.30 -11.60 14.45
C ASP A 338 16.77 -12.22 13.11
N GLU A 339 17.50 -13.35 13.19
CA GLU A 339 17.93 -14.10 12.00
C GLU A 339 16.78 -14.84 11.33
N LEU A 340 15.82 -15.35 12.11
CA LEU A 340 14.66 -16.10 11.62
C LEU A 340 13.45 -15.21 11.28
N PHE A 341 13.33 -14.04 11.89
CA PHE A 341 12.26 -13.06 11.71
C PHE A 341 12.86 -11.66 11.66
N PRO A 342 13.45 -11.23 10.52
CA PRO A 342 14.22 -10.00 10.41
C PRO A 342 13.41 -8.73 10.12
N HIS A 343 12.10 -8.80 10.03
CA HIS A 343 11.25 -7.64 9.69
C HIS A 343 10.21 -7.35 10.78
N HIS A 344 9.56 -6.19 10.70
CA HIS A 344 8.45 -5.84 11.58
C HIS A 344 7.20 -6.67 11.27
N VAL A 345 6.32 -6.86 12.26
CA VAL A 345 5.10 -7.67 12.12
C VAL A 345 4.07 -7.08 11.17
N GLY A 346 4.24 -5.81 10.78
CA GLY A 346 3.29 -5.16 9.88
C GLY A 346 3.52 -3.66 9.73
N HIS A 347 2.74 -3.07 8.85
CA HIS A 347 2.77 -1.66 8.50
C HIS A 347 1.36 -1.13 8.26
N TYR A 348 1.20 0.19 8.17
CA TYR A 348 -0.04 0.81 7.69
C TYR A 348 -0.20 0.54 6.18
N ILE A 349 -1.45 0.31 5.75
CA ILE A 349 -1.82 0.04 4.37
C ILE A 349 -3.03 0.89 3.95
N GLY A 350 -3.12 1.25 2.68
CA GLY A 350 -4.22 2.07 2.16
C GLY A 350 -4.13 2.34 0.67
N LEU A 351 -3.90 3.60 0.29
CA LEU A 351 -3.55 3.99 -1.08
C LEU A 351 -2.14 3.53 -1.47
N ASP A 352 -1.27 3.37 -0.50
CA ASP A 352 0.06 2.80 -0.69
C ASP A 352 0.16 1.47 0.08
N VAL A 353 0.97 0.53 -0.41
CA VAL A 353 1.28 -0.72 0.30
C VAL A 353 1.86 -0.36 1.67
N HIS A 354 2.97 0.41 1.69
CA HIS A 354 3.50 1.01 2.90
C HIS A 354 2.91 2.42 3.04
N ASP A 355 1.70 2.50 3.61
CA ASP A 355 0.94 3.74 3.73
C ASP A 355 1.45 4.65 4.85
N CYS A 356 1.20 5.94 4.73
CA CYS A 356 1.54 6.95 5.73
C CYS A 356 3.01 6.87 6.21
N PRO A 357 4.01 6.96 5.30
CA PRO A 357 5.43 6.81 5.63
C PRO A 357 5.85 7.81 6.72
N GLY A 358 6.50 7.31 7.79
CA GLY A 358 6.90 8.12 8.94
C GLY A 358 5.81 8.34 9.99
N TYR A 359 4.59 7.85 9.82
CA TYR A 359 3.62 7.80 10.91
C TYR A 359 4.06 6.78 11.96
N GLY A 360 4.02 7.17 13.24
CA GLY A 360 4.67 6.41 14.32
C GLY A 360 4.02 5.05 14.60
N ARG A 361 4.80 3.98 14.58
CA ARG A 361 4.37 2.63 15.02
C ARG A 361 4.09 2.52 16.51
N HIS A 362 4.56 3.49 17.30
CA HIS A 362 4.30 3.64 18.74
C HIS A 362 2.95 4.29 19.05
N VAL A 363 2.22 4.77 18.05
CA VAL A 363 0.89 5.35 18.23
C VAL A 363 -0.12 4.24 18.46
N ALA A 364 -1.02 4.42 19.43
CA ALA A 364 -2.10 3.46 19.70
C ALA A 364 -3.01 3.31 18.46
N LEU A 365 -3.31 2.07 18.12
CA LEU A 365 -4.23 1.76 17.05
C LEU A 365 -5.64 2.23 17.40
N LYS A 366 -6.32 2.82 16.42
CA LYS A 366 -7.68 3.34 16.53
C LYS A 366 -8.57 2.74 15.45
N ALA A 367 -9.87 2.74 15.70
CA ALA A 367 -10.85 2.37 14.68
C ALA A 367 -10.63 3.14 13.38
N GLY A 368 -10.63 2.44 12.26
CA GLY A 368 -10.30 2.98 10.93
C GLY A 368 -8.83 2.96 10.55
N HIS A 369 -7.88 2.63 11.45
CA HIS A 369 -6.53 2.28 11.04
C HIS A 369 -6.57 0.97 10.25
N CYS A 370 -5.89 0.91 9.12
CA CYS A 370 -5.69 -0.34 8.38
C CYS A 370 -4.20 -0.70 8.39
N VAL A 371 -3.91 -1.96 8.75
CA VAL A 371 -2.55 -2.46 8.96
C VAL A 371 -2.41 -3.87 8.39
N THR A 372 -1.19 -4.28 8.06
CA THR A 372 -0.86 -5.69 7.82
C THR A 372 -0.45 -6.39 9.12
N ILE A 373 -0.66 -7.69 9.18
CA ILE A 373 -0.14 -8.58 10.23
C ILE A 373 0.47 -9.79 9.52
N GLU A 374 1.80 -9.82 9.47
CA GLU A 374 2.60 -10.65 8.56
C GLU A 374 3.78 -11.37 9.25
N PRO A 375 3.58 -12.08 10.37
CA PRO A 375 4.67 -12.85 10.93
C PRO A 375 5.21 -13.87 9.94
N GLY A 376 6.53 -14.09 9.97
CA GLY A 376 7.20 -15.07 9.15
C GLY A 376 8.35 -15.75 9.88
N VAL A 377 8.79 -16.88 9.35
CA VAL A 377 10.02 -17.60 9.76
C VAL A 377 10.78 -17.99 8.51
N TYR A 378 12.03 -17.61 8.45
CA TYR A 378 12.92 -17.83 7.31
C TYR A 378 14.14 -18.60 7.81
N VAL A 379 14.19 -19.91 7.56
CA VAL A 379 15.22 -20.79 8.12
C VAL A 379 16.36 -20.95 7.11
N PRO A 380 17.54 -20.38 7.36
CA PRO A 380 18.69 -20.58 6.49
C PRO A 380 19.09 -22.07 6.40
N ASP A 381 19.77 -22.44 5.33
CA ASP A 381 20.43 -23.74 5.25
C ASP A 381 21.75 -23.71 6.05
N ASP A 382 21.61 -23.76 7.37
CA ASP A 382 22.71 -23.62 8.33
C ASP A 382 22.55 -24.65 9.44
N GLU A 383 23.67 -25.31 9.82
CA GLU A 383 23.71 -26.40 10.81
C GLU A 383 23.25 -25.98 12.21
N ARG A 384 23.21 -24.70 12.50
CA ARG A 384 22.69 -24.15 13.77
C ARG A 384 21.18 -24.35 13.95
N PHE A 385 20.46 -24.65 12.86
CA PHE A 385 19.01 -24.87 12.87
C PHE A 385 18.65 -26.34 12.68
N PRO A 386 17.49 -26.81 13.17
CA PRO A 386 17.06 -28.19 13.00
C PRO A 386 16.98 -28.57 11.51
N ALA A 387 17.64 -29.71 11.17
CA ALA A 387 17.90 -30.10 9.78
C ALA A 387 16.63 -30.16 8.89
N HIS A 388 15.52 -30.61 9.48
CA HIS A 388 14.27 -30.80 8.76
C HIS A 388 13.50 -29.49 8.46
N PHE A 389 13.92 -28.34 9.01
CA PHE A 389 13.36 -27.02 8.72
C PHE A 389 14.27 -26.16 7.82
N ARG A 390 15.54 -26.55 7.60
CA ARG A 390 16.48 -25.75 6.80
C ARG A 390 15.96 -25.48 5.39
N GLY A 391 16.16 -24.28 4.92
CA GLY A 391 15.70 -23.83 3.61
C GLY A 391 14.18 -23.56 3.51
N MET A 392 13.43 -23.60 4.60
CA MET A 392 12.01 -23.26 4.61
C MET A 392 11.82 -21.77 4.94
N GLY A 393 11.01 -21.09 4.12
CA GLY A 393 10.50 -19.75 4.42
C GLY A 393 8.97 -19.79 4.45
N ILE A 394 8.38 -19.26 5.52
CA ILE A 394 6.92 -19.18 5.71
C ILE A 394 6.58 -17.79 6.19
N ARG A 395 5.66 -17.12 5.49
CA ARG A 395 4.96 -15.91 5.94
C ARG A 395 3.46 -16.10 5.76
N ILE A 396 2.68 -15.63 6.72
CA ILE A 396 1.21 -15.63 6.66
C ILE A 396 0.76 -14.23 7.03
N GLU A 397 0.06 -13.58 6.12
CA GLU A 397 -0.30 -12.18 6.22
C GLU A 397 -1.75 -11.93 5.89
N ASP A 398 -2.36 -11.03 6.63
CA ASP A 398 -3.65 -10.43 6.31
C ASP A 398 -3.60 -8.91 6.44
N SER A 399 -4.33 -8.21 5.56
CA SER A 399 -4.71 -6.82 5.74
C SER A 399 -5.88 -6.74 6.71
N VAL A 400 -5.76 -5.91 7.74
CA VAL A 400 -6.73 -5.81 8.84
C VAL A 400 -7.11 -4.35 9.06
N CYS A 401 -8.41 -4.06 9.08
CA CYS A 401 -8.92 -2.79 9.58
C CYS A 401 -9.22 -2.93 11.08
N VAL A 402 -8.66 -2.03 11.86
CA VAL A 402 -8.93 -1.91 13.30
C VAL A 402 -10.35 -1.38 13.48
N ASP A 403 -11.14 -2.05 14.31
CA ASP A 403 -12.46 -1.59 14.75
C ASP A 403 -12.49 -1.53 16.29
N ASP A 404 -13.57 -1.09 16.89
CA ASP A 404 -13.66 -0.85 18.33
C ASP A 404 -13.33 -2.10 19.16
N ASP A 405 -14.04 -3.19 18.97
CA ASP A 405 -13.96 -4.40 19.80
C ASP A 405 -13.46 -5.65 19.07
N SER A 406 -13.44 -5.64 17.75
CA SER A 406 -12.98 -6.79 16.95
C SER A 406 -12.27 -6.36 15.68
N PRO A 407 -11.21 -7.08 15.23
CA PRO A 407 -10.56 -6.77 13.98
C PRO A 407 -11.45 -7.12 12.79
N LEU A 408 -11.51 -6.25 11.79
CA LEU A 408 -12.10 -6.56 10.49
C LEU A 408 -10.99 -7.03 9.54
N VAL A 409 -10.86 -8.34 9.36
CA VAL A 409 -9.92 -8.91 8.39
C VAL A 409 -10.47 -8.69 6.98
N LEU A 410 -9.70 -7.98 6.14
CA LEU A 410 -10.10 -7.59 4.79
C LEU A 410 -9.85 -8.71 3.76
N THR A 411 -9.04 -9.72 4.10
CA THR A 411 -8.45 -10.71 3.18
C THR A 411 -8.89 -12.14 3.48
N THR A 412 -10.06 -12.31 4.09
CA THR A 412 -10.58 -13.61 4.55
C THR A 412 -10.79 -14.65 3.45
N GLU A 413 -10.92 -14.23 2.19
CA GLU A 413 -11.11 -15.12 1.04
C GLU A 413 -9.83 -15.91 0.67
N ALA A 414 -8.67 -15.49 1.18
CA ALA A 414 -7.42 -16.23 1.04
C ALA A 414 -7.34 -17.28 2.16
N VAL A 415 -7.59 -18.56 1.84
CA VAL A 415 -7.52 -19.65 2.83
C VAL A 415 -6.13 -19.73 3.46
N LYS A 416 -6.08 -20.04 4.76
CA LYS A 416 -4.83 -20.17 5.52
C LYS A 416 -4.80 -21.34 6.51
N GLU A 417 -5.93 -22.03 6.71
CA GLU A 417 -5.94 -23.22 7.53
C GLU A 417 -5.33 -24.40 6.78
N VAL A 418 -4.51 -25.20 7.45
CA VAL A 418 -3.85 -26.37 6.84
C VAL A 418 -4.87 -27.29 6.20
N VAL A 419 -5.95 -27.57 6.90
CA VAL A 419 -7.02 -28.47 6.41
C VAL A 419 -7.72 -27.91 5.18
N ASP A 420 -7.93 -26.58 5.12
CA ASP A 420 -8.58 -25.95 3.98
C ASP A 420 -7.64 -25.95 2.76
N ILE A 421 -6.34 -25.60 2.97
CA ILE A 421 -5.32 -25.62 1.89
C ILE A 421 -5.23 -27.03 1.28
N GLU A 422 -5.14 -28.07 2.11
CA GLU A 422 -5.05 -29.46 1.63
C GLU A 422 -6.33 -29.93 0.95
N ALA A 423 -7.50 -29.44 1.38
CA ALA A 423 -8.80 -29.77 0.76
C ALA A 423 -8.96 -29.16 -0.64
N LEU A 424 -8.20 -28.11 -1.01
CA LEU A 424 -8.29 -27.49 -2.33
C LEU A 424 -7.83 -28.41 -3.47
N ARG A 425 -7.01 -29.42 -3.19
CA ARG A 425 -6.48 -30.38 -4.18
C ARG A 425 -6.91 -31.83 -3.90
N GLY A 426 -7.88 -32.03 -3.07
CA GLY A 426 -8.66 -33.24 -2.87
C GLY A 426 -8.16 -34.33 -2.16
#